data_40c76dad0233df404ee3d95e9c5f036a
#
_entry.id   40c76dad0233df404ee3d95e9c5f036a
#
_cell.length_a   1.000
_cell.length_b   1.000
_cell.length_c   1.000
_cell.angle_alpha   90.00
_cell.angle_beta   90.00
_cell.angle_gamma   90.00
#
_symmetry.space_group_name_H-M   'P 1'
#
loop_
_entity.id
_entity.type
_entity.pdbx_description
1 polymer ?
#
loop_
_entity_poly.entity_id
_entity_poly.type
_entity_poly.pdbx_seq_one_letter_code
_entity_poly.pdbx_strand_id
1 'polypeptide(L)'
;MRRVVVTGMGAVTPIGIGVDTFWENVKKKTLGFGEITRFDTTDYKVHIAAEVKDFAGKDYMDFKAAKRMELFCQYAVAAAKEAFVQAGLDMEKEDPFRVGCSIGSGIGSLQAAETACHKIAEKGPSRVNPLMVPLMISNMAAGNVSIQLGLKGKSLNVVTACATGTHSIGEAYRSIQCGDADVMLAGGTEASICPVGVAGFTALTALSTVDDPEKCSLPFDKNRSGFVMGEGSGVVVLEELEHARQRGAKILAEVVGYGATSDAYHITSPAEDGSGAAKAMELALEEAGVKKEELMYINAHGTATHHNDLFETRAIKKLFGEHAYEMKVNSTKSMVGHLLGAAGAVEFITCVKEIEDGFIHATAGYTTPDEEMDLNYVAGDGVEENLEYALSNSLGFGGHNASILVKKWDI
;
A
#
# COMPACT_ATOMS: atom_id res chain seq x y z
N MET A 1 13.64 -22.00 -7.44
CA MET A 1 13.81 -20.84 -6.54
C MET A 1 13.27 -21.20 -5.17
N ARG A 2 13.70 -20.48 -4.10
CA ARG A 2 13.14 -20.66 -2.74
C ARG A 2 11.69 -20.17 -2.73
N ARG A 3 10.82 -20.87 -2.03
CA ARG A 3 9.42 -20.45 -1.83
C ARG A 3 9.34 -19.43 -0.72
N VAL A 4 8.42 -18.48 -0.85
CA VAL A 4 8.30 -17.34 0.06
C VAL A 4 6.89 -17.26 0.61
N VAL A 5 6.77 -17.23 1.92
CA VAL A 5 5.49 -17.21 2.62
C VAL A 5 5.32 -15.95 3.47
N VAL A 6 4.07 -15.61 3.75
CA VAL A 6 3.70 -14.53 4.66
C VAL A 6 3.49 -15.14 6.04
N THR A 7 4.23 -14.68 7.04
CA THR A 7 4.10 -15.16 8.42
C THR A 7 3.60 -14.11 9.40
N GLY A 8 3.59 -12.84 9.00
CA GLY A 8 3.05 -11.76 9.82
C GLY A 8 2.64 -10.55 9.00
N MET A 9 1.71 -9.79 9.52
CA MET A 9 1.17 -8.56 8.93
C MET A 9 0.94 -7.51 9.99
N GLY A 10 1.07 -6.24 9.63
CA GLY A 10 0.74 -5.11 10.49
C GLY A 10 0.27 -3.92 9.68
N ALA A 11 -0.69 -3.18 10.20
CA ALA A 11 -1.34 -2.09 9.50
C ALA A 11 -1.62 -0.88 10.39
N VAL A 12 -1.40 0.31 9.84
CA VAL A 12 -1.86 1.58 10.38
C VAL A 12 -2.64 2.27 9.26
N THR A 13 -3.93 2.45 9.43
CA THR A 13 -4.82 2.98 8.39
C THR A 13 -5.85 3.96 8.94
N PRO A 14 -6.49 4.79 8.10
CA PRO A 14 -7.54 5.71 8.54
C PRO A 14 -8.77 5.03 9.17
N ILE A 15 -8.98 3.74 8.91
CA ILE A 15 -10.11 2.96 9.44
C ILE A 15 -9.72 1.97 10.52
N GLY A 16 -8.46 1.97 10.95
CA GLY A 16 -8.03 1.11 12.06
C GLY A 16 -6.52 0.99 12.17
N ILE A 17 -6.06 0.88 13.40
CA ILE A 17 -4.68 0.54 13.76
C ILE A 17 -4.69 -0.92 14.18
N GLY A 18 -3.81 -1.71 13.56
CA GLY A 18 -3.80 -3.17 13.66
C GLY A 18 -4.64 -3.84 12.56
N VAL A 19 -4.12 -4.98 12.04
CA VAL A 19 -4.72 -5.72 10.92
C VAL A 19 -6.15 -6.18 11.22
N ASP A 20 -6.40 -6.67 12.43
CA ASP A 20 -7.73 -7.16 12.78
C ASP A 20 -8.77 -6.03 12.81
N THR A 21 -8.43 -4.87 13.40
CA THR A 21 -9.30 -3.70 13.42
C THR A 21 -9.53 -3.15 12.01
N PHE A 22 -8.48 -3.07 11.23
CA PHE A 22 -8.56 -2.66 9.82
C PHE A 22 -9.51 -3.56 9.05
N TRP A 23 -9.32 -4.88 9.12
CA TRP A 23 -10.10 -5.85 8.37
C TRP A 23 -11.58 -5.88 8.78
N GLU A 24 -11.88 -5.83 10.08
CA GLU A 24 -13.26 -5.72 10.56
C GLU A 24 -13.97 -4.46 10.03
N ASN A 25 -13.25 -3.35 9.92
CA ASN A 25 -13.79 -2.10 9.38
C ASN A 25 -13.90 -2.14 7.84
N VAL A 26 -13.03 -2.86 7.15
CA VAL A 26 -13.18 -3.15 5.70
C VAL A 26 -14.47 -3.93 5.44
N LYS A 27 -14.73 -5.00 6.19
CA LYS A 27 -15.95 -5.79 6.07
C LYS A 27 -17.22 -4.98 6.35
N LYS A 28 -17.13 -3.99 7.24
CA LYS A 28 -18.23 -3.06 7.57
C LYS A 28 -18.37 -1.90 6.59
N LYS A 29 -17.49 -1.78 5.61
CA LYS A 29 -17.42 -0.63 4.68
C LYS A 29 -17.24 0.70 5.40
N THR A 30 -16.48 0.72 6.49
CA THR A 30 -16.21 1.94 7.25
C THR A 30 -15.39 2.91 6.39
N LEU A 31 -15.86 4.16 6.28
CA LEU A 31 -15.17 5.19 5.51
C LEU A 31 -14.17 5.94 6.42
N GLY A 32 -12.93 6.04 5.98
CA GLY A 32 -11.87 6.76 6.69
C GLY A 32 -11.81 8.26 6.40
N PHE A 33 -12.74 8.77 5.61
CA PHE A 33 -12.75 10.14 5.13
C PHE A 33 -13.28 11.13 6.18
N GLY A 34 -12.73 12.32 6.20
CA GLY A 34 -13.18 13.42 7.06
C GLY A 34 -12.47 14.71 6.72
N GLU A 35 -12.90 15.80 7.36
CA GLU A 35 -12.22 17.09 7.23
C GLU A 35 -10.75 16.98 7.65
N ILE A 36 -9.87 17.65 6.89
CA ILE A 36 -8.45 17.76 7.24
C ILE A 36 -8.32 18.54 8.54
N THR A 37 -7.70 17.93 9.55
CA THR A 37 -7.55 18.53 10.88
C THR A 37 -6.14 19.06 11.17
N ARG A 38 -5.15 18.71 10.33
CA ARG A 38 -3.72 18.98 10.56
C ARG A 38 -3.31 20.42 10.26
N PHE A 39 -4.09 21.13 9.44
CA PHE A 39 -3.85 22.53 9.08
C PHE A 39 -5.15 23.20 8.63
N ASP A 40 -5.15 24.53 8.58
CA ASP A 40 -6.29 25.32 8.09
C ASP A 40 -6.43 25.18 6.57
N THR A 41 -7.57 24.69 6.12
CA THR A 41 -7.88 24.45 4.69
C THR A 41 -8.75 25.55 4.07
N THR A 42 -9.00 26.66 4.76
CA THR A 42 -9.91 27.74 4.29
C THR A 42 -9.59 28.23 2.88
N ASP A 43 -8.31 28.32 2.53
CA ASP A 43 -7.86 28.77 1.20
C ASP A 43 -7.63 27.62 0.21
N TYR A 44 -7.92 26.37 0.59
CA TYR A 44 -7.72 25.18 -0.25
C TYR A 44 -9.02 24.81 -0.98
N LYS A 45 -8.88 24.13 -2.12
CA LYS A 45 -10.02 23.54 -2.85
C LYS A 45 -10.41 22.15 -2.35
N VAL A 46 -9.56 21.55 -1.53
CA VAL A 46 -9.73 20.20 -1.01
C VAL A 46 -9.76 20.29 0.51
N HIS A 47 -10.84 19.81 1.10
CA HIS A 47 -11.07 19.87 2.54
C HIS A 47 -11.12 18.51 3.21
N ILE A 48 -11.22 17.42 2.40
CA ILE A 48 -11.35 16.05 2.89
C ILE A 48 -10.05 15.26 2.63
N ALA A 49 -9.64 14.49 3.64
CA ALA A 49 -8.58 13.49 3.54
C ALA A 49 -8.92 12.26 4.39
N ALA A 50 -8.13 11.22 4.26
CA ALA A 50 -8.20 10.01 5.09
C ALA A 50 -7.03 10.02 6.08
N GLU A 51 -7.18 10.75 7.18
CA GLU A 51 -6.19 10.85 8.25
C GLU A 51 -6.25 9.64 9.19
N VAL A 52 -5.08 9.17 9.65
CA VAL A 52 -5.02 8.18 10.74
C VAL A 52 -5.43 8.86 12.06
N LYS A 53 -6.44 8.31 12.71
CA LYS A 53 -7.01 8.81 13.96
C LYS A 53 -6.41 8.07 15.16
N ASP A 54 -6.34 8.77 16.30
CA ASP A 54 -5.97 8.20 17.61
C ASP A 54 -4.59 7.51 17.65
N PHE A 55 -3.67 7.89 16.77
CA PHE A 55 -2.30 7.38 16.76
C PHE A 55 -1.40 8.21 17.67
N ALA A 56 -0.72 7.55 18.59
CA ALA A 56 0.33 8.14 19.39
C ALA A 56 1.61 7.27 19.33
N GLY A 57 2.66 7.76 18.72
CA GLY A 57 3.91 7.00 18.52
C GLY A 57 4.52 6.44 19.82
N LYS A 58 4.31 7.12 20.96
CA LYS A 58 4.75 6.65 22.29
C LYS A 58 4.15 5.29 22.73
N ASP A 59 3.04 4.89 22.13
CA ASP A 59 2.37 3.63 22.46
C ASP A 59 3.05 2.43 21.73
N TYR A 60 3.84 2.73 20.70
CA TYR A 60 4.50 1.74 19.84
C TYR A 60 6.03 1.77 19.95
N MET A 61 6.62 2.85 20.47
CA MET A 61 8.06 3.01 20.58
C MET A 61 8.43 3.93 21.74
N ASP A 62 9.70 3.91 22.16
CA ASP A 62 10.20 4.84 23.18
C ASP A 62 9.91 6.30 22.80
N PHE A 63 9.48 7.10 23.77
CA PHE A 63 9.10 8.49 23.57
C PHE A 63 10.21 9.35 22.94
N LYS A 64 11.48 9.09 23.29
CA LYS A 64 12.61 9.83 22.70
C LYS A 64 12.85 9.42 21.25
N ALA A 65 12.62 8.13 20.93
CA ALA A 65 12.68 7.63 19.55
C ALA A 65 11.55 8.25 18.71
N ALA A 66 10.31 8.22 19.20
CA ALA A 66 9.17 8.83 18.51
C ALA A 66 9.38 10.31 18.16
N LYS A 67 9.96 11.10 19.09
CA LYS A 67 10.29 12.52 18.84
C LYS A 67 11.36 12.77 17.77
N ARG A 68 12.09 11.75 17.36
CA ARG A 68 13.14 11.82 16.32
C ARG A 68 12.69 11.22 15.00
N MET A 69 11.40 10.94 14.86
CA MET A 69 10.78 10.36 13.67
C MET A 69 9.59 11.19 13.24
N GLU A 70 9.48 11.45 11.94
CA GLU A 70 8.25 11.94 11.35
C GLU A 70 7.17 10.84 11.30
N LEU A 71 5.90 11.21 11.09
CA LEU A 71 4.77 10.30 11.18
C LEU A 71 4.91 9.07 10.28
N PHE A 72 5.39 9.22 9.04
CA PHE A 72 5.57 8.08 8.13
C PHE A 72 6.52 7.02 8.71
N CYS A 73 7.57 7.44 9.42
CA CYS A 73 8.46 6.50 10.13
C CYS A 73 7.78 5.87 11.34
N GLN A 74 7.00 6.66 12.09
CA GLN A 74 6.28 6.15 13.26
C GLN A 74 5.23 5.12 12.86
N TYR A 75 4.48 5.35 11.77
CA TYR A 75 3.54 4.38 11.20
C TYR A 75 4.24 3.10 10.77
N ALA A 76 5.37 3.23 10.06
CA ALA A 76 6.16 2.08 9.63
C ALA A 76 6.64 1.22 10.81
N VAL A 77 7.15 1.85 11.87
CA VAL A 77 7.60 1.13 13.09
C VAL A 77 6.44 0.45 13.79
N ALA A 78 5.28 1.11 13.90
CA ALA A 78 4.10 0.52 14.53
C ALA A 78 3.61 -0.72 13.78
N ALA A 79 3.41 -0.59 12.46
CA ALA A 79 3.00 -1.71 11.61
C ALA A 79 4.06 -2.83 11.57
N ALA A 80 5.36 -2.49 11.51
CA ALA A 80 6.42 -3.49 11.52
C ALA A 80 6.47 -4.29 12.83
N LYS A 81 6.24 -3.63 13.98
CA LYS A 81 6.18 -4.32 15.28
C LYS A 81 5.01 -5.28 15.37
N GLU A 82 3.84 -4.89 14.89
CA GLU A 82 2.68 -5.79 14.82
C GLU A 82 3.00 -7.02 13.97
N ALA A 83 3.49 -6.81 12.74
CA ALA A 83 3.87 -7.89 11.82
C ALA A 83 4.93 -8.83 12.44
N PHE A 84 5.94 -8.26 13.09
CA PHE A 84 7.02 -9.00 13.74
C PHE A 84 6.50 -9.87 14.90
N VAL A 85 5.61 -9.33 15.72
CA VAL A 85 4.99 -10.06 16.84
C VAL A 85 4.08 -11.16 16.33
N GLN A 86 3.24 -10.88 15.31
CA GLN A 86 2.37 -11.89 14.70
C GLN A 86 3.16 -13.03 14.08
N ALA A 87 4.29 -12.72 13.43
CA ALA A 87 5.20 -13.74 12.87
C ALA A 87 5.85 -14.62 13.94
N GLY A 88 5.87 -14.19 15.21
CA GLY A 88 6.55 -14.91 16.29
C GLY A 88 8.07 -14.93 16.12
N LEU A 89 8.65 -13.92 15.47
CA LEU A 89 10.11 -13.82 15.32
C LEU A 89 10.79 -13.47 16.64
N ASP A 90 11.95 -14.04 16.84
CA ASP A 90 12.79 -13.85 18.05
C ASP A 90 14.24 -13.64 17.61
N MET A 91 14.70 -12.38 17.64
CA MET A 91 16.04 -12.01 17.18
C MET A 91 17.18 -12.60 18.01
N GLU A 92 16.89 -13.21 19.17
CA GLU A 92 17.90 -13.97 19.91
C GLU A 92 18.18 -15.36 19.30
N LYS A 93 17.24 -15.84 18.44
CA LYS A 93 17.32 -17.14 17.75
C LYS A 93 17.66 -17.00 16.26
N GLU A 94 17.49 -15.80 15.71
CA GLU A 94 17.73 -15.52 14.31
C GLU A 94 19.17 -15.04 14.07
N ASP A 95 19.72 -15.32 12.88
CA ASP A 95 20.88 -14.58 12.38
C ASP A 95 20.43 -13.17 11.95
N PRO A 96 20.79 -12.11 12.69
CA PRO A 96 20.30 -10.77 12.38
C PRO A 96 20.76 -10.25 11.00
N PHE A 97 21.82 -10.82 10.42
CA PHE A 97 22.29 -10.49 9.07
C PHE A 97 21.48 -11.20 7.98
N ARG A 98 20.62 -12.16 8.33
CA ARG A 98 19.71 -12.85 7.44
C ARG A 98 18.27 -12.30 7.51
N VAL A 99 17.99 -11.37 8.44
CA VAL A 99 16.70 -10.70 8.60
C VAL A 99 16.83 -9.26 8.09
N GLY A 100 16.17 -8.95 6.99
CA GLY A 100 16.26 -7.66 6.30
C GLY A 100 14.97 -6.84 6.38
N CYS A 101 15.00 -5.67 5.73
CA CYS A 101 13.90 -4.72 5.68
C CYS A 101 13.80 -4.06 4.29
N SER A 102 12.61 -4.01 3.70
CA SER A 102 12.30 -3.27 2.48
C SER A 102 10.99 -2.51 2.67
N ILE A 103 11.06 -1.34 3.27
CA ILE A 103 9.89 -0.48 3.51
C ILE A 103 10.12 0.86 2.81
N GLY A 104 9.27 1.15 1.82
CA GLY A 104 9.35 2.37 1.02
C GLY A 104 8.39 3.46 1.50
N SER A 105 8.72 4.69 1.15
CA SER A 105 7.80 5.83 1.18
C SER A 105 7.91 6.55 -0.16
N GLY A 106 6.80 6.92 -0.75
CA GLY A 106 6.76 7.59 -2.05
C GLY A 106 7.41 8.97 -2.03
N ILE A 107 7.35 9.66 -0.90
CA ILE A 107 7.75 11.07 -0.79
C ILE A 107 8.70 11.32 0.40
N GLY A 108 8.59 10.56 1.49
CA GLY A 108 9.20 10.88 2.77
C GLY A 108 8.40 11.95 3.51
N SER A 109 9.04 12.85 4.27
CA SER A 109 8.33 13.90 4.99
C SER A 109 8.37 15.26 4.28
N LEU A 110 7.31 15.61 3.56
CA LEU A 110 7.08 16.98 3.07
C LEU A 110 6.95 17.97 4.23
N GLN A 111 6.33 17.55 5.35
CA GLN A 111 6.15 18.38 6.54
C GLN A 111 7.49 18.84 7.14
N ALA A 112 8.50 17.95 7.18
CA ALA A 112 9.85 18.31 7.66
C ALA A 112 10.51 19.33 6.74
N ALA A 113 10.37 19.17 5.42
CA ALA A 113 10.90 20.10 4.44
C ALA A 113 10.21 21.47 4.54
N GLU A 114 8.89 21.50 4.58
CA GLU A 114 8.08 22.71 4.73
C GLU A 114 8.44 23.48 6.02
N THR A 115 8.50 22.76 7.14
CA THR A 115 8.89 23.34 8.44
C THR A 115 10.30 23.95 8.37
N ALA A 116 11.23 23.29 7.68
CA ALA A 116 12.59 23.82 7.52
C ALA A 116 12.62 25.10 6.66
N CYS A 117 11.85 25.14 5.56
CA CYS A 117 11.72 26.32 4.69
C CYS A 117 11.14 27.52 5.46
N HIS A 118 10.06 27.33 6.22
CA HIS A 118 9.49 28.38 7.09
C HIS A 118 10.52 28.87 8.10
N LYS A 119 11.26 27.97 8.74
CA LYS A 119 12.30 28.33 9.71
C LYS A 119 13.42 29.16 9.10
N ILE A 120 13.84 28.84 7.87
CA ILE A 120 14.85 29.60 7.13
C ILE A 120 14.32 31.01 6.82
N ALA A 121 13.09 31.12 6.34
CA ALA A 121 12.50 32.40 5.99
C ALA A 121 12.34 33.32 7.21
N GLU A 122 11.90 32.79 8.37
CA GLU A 122 11.64 33.55 9.57
C GLU A 122 12.90 33.87 10.40
N LYS A 123 13.84 32.93 10.52
CA LYS A 123 14.93 32.96 11.53
C LYS A 123 16.33 32.70 10.96
N GLY A 124 16.42 32.45 9.65
CA GLY A 124 17.67 32.16 8.97
C GLY A 124 18.15 30.70 9.08
N PRO A 125 19.14 30.29 8.27
CA PRO A 125 19.55 28.91 8.09
C PRO A 125 20.15 28.27 9.33
N SER A 126 20.72 29.03 10.25
CA SER A 126 21.30 28.49 11.51
C SER A 126 20.26 27.96 12.49
N ARG A 127 18.98 28.14 12.22
CA ARG A 127 17.86 27.69 13.08
C ARG A 127 17.15 26.44 12.57
N VAL A 128 17.60 25.86 11.47
CA VAL A 128 17.09 24.58 10.96
C VAL A 128 17.40 23.47 11.97
N ASN A 129 16.46 22.53 12.12
CA ASN A 129 16.65 21.37 12.98
C ASN A 129 17.87 20.54 12.49
N PRO A 130 18.84 20.21 13.36
CA PRO A 130 19.98 19.37 12.97
C PRO A 130 19.59 17.98 12.41
N LEU A 131 18.40 17.48 12.75
CA LEU A 131 17.86 16.22 12.25
C LEU A 131 16.98 16.39 10.99
N MET A 132 16.91 17.60 10.39
CA MET A 132 16.03 17.87 9.25
C MET A 132 16.18 16.85 8.12
N VAL A 133 17.42 16.53 7.72
CA VAL A 133 17.67 15.57 6.64
C VAL A 133 17.18 14.16 7.01
N PRO A 134 17.59 13.53 8.13
CA PRO A 134 17.07 12.22 8.50
C PRO A 134 15.56 12.21 8.83
N LEU A 135 14.96 13.33 9.17
CA LEU A 135 13.51 13.41 9.32
C LEU A 135 12.79 13.36 7.96
N MET A 136 13.39 13.96 6.92
CA MET A 136 12.76 14.13 5.61
C MET A 136 12.91 12.92 4.69
N ILE A 137 14.09 12.29 4.65
CA ILE A 137 14.40 11.31 3.60
C ILE A 137 13.63 9.99 3.77
N SER A 138 13.12 9.47 2.66
CA SER A 138 12.19 8.33 2.64
C SER A 138 12.78 7.00 3.14
N ASN A 139 14.10 6.78 3.00
CA ASN A 139 14.75 5.56 3.48
C ASN A 139 14.76 5.41 5.01
N MET A 140 14.39 6.46 5.74
CA MET A 140 14.37 6.41 7.20
C MET A 140 13.20 5.57 7.75
N ALA A 141 12.20 5.24 6.95
CA ALA A 141 11.22 4.24 7.35
C ALA A 141 11.88 2.87 7.57
N ALA A 142 12.57 2.32 6.57
CA ALA A 142 13.32 1.06 6.68
C ALA A 142 14.45 1.16 7.72
N GLY A 143 15.17 2.28 7.76
CA GLY A 143 16.25 2.51 8.72
C GLY A 143 15.78 2.48 10.18
N ASN A 144 14.67 3.16 10.50
CA ASN A 144 14.12 3.16 11.86
C ASN A 144 13.55 1.80 12.25
N VAL A 145 12.86 1.10 11.34
CA VAL A 145 12.38 -0.27 11.58
C VAL A 145 13.56 -1.19 11.89
N SER A 146 14.61 -1.15 11.09
CA SER A 146 15.83 -1.95 11.30
C SER A 146 16.47 -1.66 12.67
N ILE A 147 16.58 -0.39 13.07
CA ILE A 147 17.10 0.02 14.38
C ILE A 147 16.22 -0.49 15.53
N GLN A 148 14.90 -0.34 15.41
CA GLN A 148 13.96 -0.69 16.47
C GLN A 148 13.86 -2.20 16.71
N LEU A 149 14.06 -3.02 15.66
CA LEU A 149 13.92 -4.47 15.71
C LEU A 149 15.26 -5.23 15.65
N GLY A 150 16.39 -4.52 15.50
CA GLY A 150 17.72 -5.14 15.46
C GLY A 150 18.03 -5.89 14.16
N LEU A 151 17.38 -5.52 13.04
CA LEU A 151 17.56 -6.15 11.74
C LEU A 151 18.86 -5.67 11.09
N LYS A 152 19.79 -6.57 10.80
CA LYS A 152 21.11 -6.23 10.23
C LYS A 152 21.32 -6.75 8.81
N GLY A 153 20.32 -7.42 8.25
CA GLY A 153 20.32 -7.87 6.87
C GLY A 153 20.14 -6.71 5.89
N LYS A 154 19.84 -7.05 4.65
CA LYS A 154 19.63 -6.10 3.54
C LYS A 154 18.52 -5.10 3.92
N SER A 155 18.83 -3.80 3.93
CA SER A 155 17.85 -2.75 4.21
C SER A 155 17.72 -1.85 2.98
N LEU A 156 16.51 -1.77 2.44
CA LEU A 156 16.21 -1.05 1.19
C LEU A 156 15.04 -0.10 1.37
N ASN A 157 15.03 0.92 0.53
CA ASN A 157 13.89 1.81 0.32
C ASN A 157 13.64 1.90 -1.20
N VAL A 158 12.58 1.24 -1.65
CA VAL A 158 12.11 1.38 -3.02
C VAL A 158 11.22 2.61 -3.10
N VAL A 159 11.38 3.44 -4.14
CA VAL A 159 10.56 4.63 -4.37
C VAL A 159 10.03 4.60 -5.80
N THR A 160 8.75 4.30 -5.95
CA THR A 160 8.03 4.22 -7.23
C THR A 160 6.64 4.84 -7.12
N ALA A 161 6.59 6.01 -6.44
CA ALA A 161 5.35 6.74 -6.17
C ALA A 161 4.27 5.83 -5.55
N CYS A 162 3.07 5.75 -6.16
CA CYS A 162 1.95 4.96 -5.64
C CYS A 162 2.18 3.44 -5.69
N ALA A 163 3.14 2.96 -6.48
CA ALA A 163 3.50 1.54 -6.55
C ALA A 163 4.59 1.12 -5.54
N THR A 164 5.08 2.04 -4.72
CA THR A 164 6.19 1.84 -3.77
C THR A 164 5.98 0.62 -2.86
N GLY A 165 4.80 0.48 -2.24
CA GLY A 165 4.53 -0.62 -1.31
C GLY A 165 4.57 -1.99 -1.98
N THR A 166 3.95 -2.12 -3.15
CA THR A 166 3.93 -3.36 -3.93
C THR A 166 5.32 -3.71 -4.45
N HIS A 167 6.08 -2.74 -4.99
CA HIS A 167 7.46 -2.96 -5.39
C HIS A 167 8.36 -3.35 -4.20
N SER A 168 8.19 -2.71 -3.04
CA SER A 168 8.96 -3.05 -1.83
C SER A 168 8.74 -4.50 -1.39
N ILE A 169 7.49 -5.00 -1.47
CA ILE A 169 7.16 -6.40 -1.18
C ILE A 169 7.74 -7.31 -2.27
N GLY A 170 7.61 -6.94 -3.55
CA GLY A 170 8.15 -7.70 -4.68
C GLY A 170 9.68 -7.83 -4.64
N GLU A 171 10.41 -6.76 -4.31
CA GLU A 171 11.87 -6.78 -4.19
C GLU A 171 12.35 -7.55 -2.95
N ALA A 172 11.58 -7.53 -1.86
CA ALA A 172 11.82 -8.38 -0.70
C ALA A 172 11.61 -9.86 -1.05
N TYR A 173 10.53 -10.19 -1.77
CA TYR A 173 10.27 -11.51 -2.32
C TYR A 173 11.46 -12.00 -3.16
N ARG A 174 11.96 -11.17 -4.10
CA ARG A 174 13.17 -11.50 -4.89
C ARG A 174 14.40 -11.75 -4.01
N SER A 175 14.61 -10.92 -3.00
CA SER A 175 15.75 -11.08 -2.10
C SER A 175 15.76 -12.45 -1.38
N ILE A 176 14.58 -12.91 -0.96
CA ILE A 176 14.44 -14.24 -0.32
C ILE A 176 14.61 -15.36 -1.37
N GLN A 177 13.98 -15.23 -2.55
CA GLN A 177 14.10 -16.21 -3.63
C GLN A 177 15.56 -16.44 -4.06
N CYS A 178 16.34 -15.36 -4.14
CA CYS A 178 17.76 -15.40 -4.52
C CYS A 178 18.67 -15.86 -3.36
N GLY A 179 18.15 -15.98 -2.14
CA GLY A 179 18.93 -16.40 -0.97
C GLY A 179 19.72 -15.27 -0.30
N ASP A 180 19.46 -13.99 -0.62
CA ASP A 180 20.10 -12.85 0.05
C ASP A 180 19.63 -12.70 1.51
N ALA A 181 18.39 -13.10 1.81
CA ALA A 181 17.79 -13.08 3.13
C ALA A 181 16.97 -14.34 3.38
N ASP A 182 16.70 -14.66 4.64
CA ASP A 182 15.74 -15.70 5.04
C ASP A 182 14.41 -15.09 5.45
N VAL A 183 14.46 -13.88 6.00
CA VAL A 183 13.28 -13.10 6.42
C VAL A 183 13.42 -11.66 5.93
N MET A 184 12.33 -11.06 5.44
CA MET A 184 12.25 -9.65 5.08
C MET A 184 10.98 -9.03 5.64
N LEU A 185 11.11 -7.95 6.41
CA LEU A 185 9.99 -7.06 6.69
C LEU A 185 9.82 -6.14 5.48
N ALA A 186 8.66 -6.18 4.84
CA ALA A 186 8.44 -5.50 3.57
C ALA A 186 7.12 -4.73 3.55
N GLY A 187 7.08 -3.61 2.86
CA GLY A 187 5.85 -2.83 2.73
C GLY A 187 6.06 -1.38 2.36
N GLY A 188 5.11 -0.55 2.78
CA GLY A 188 5.12 0.87 2.47
C GLY A 188 4.49 1.72 3.56
N THR A 189 4.85 2.98 3.58
CA THR A 189 4.36 3.96 4.55
C THR A 189 4.28 5.35 3.92
N GLU A 190 3.31 6.16 4.35
CA GLU A 190 3.18 7.55 3.91
C GLU A 190 2.46 8.40 4.94
N ALA A 191 2.86 9.69 5.06
CA ALA A 191 2.17 10.69 5.88
C ALA A 191 2.32 12.07 5.23
N SER A 192 1.70 12.25 4.05
CA SER A 192 1.88 13.45 3.22
C SER A 192 0.69 14.42 3.26
N ILE A 193 -0.25 14.26 4.23
CA ILE A 193 -1.36 15.19 4.45
C ILE A 193 -0.82 16.43 5.19
N CYS A 194 -0.28 17.35 4.42
CA CYS A 194 0.26 18.64 4.90
C CYS A 194 0.00 19.73 3.85
N PRO A 195 0.17 21.01 4.20
CA PRO A 195 -0.14 22.13 3.30
C PRO A 195 0.47 21.97 1.89
N VAL A 196 1.76 21.73 1.80
CA VAL A 196 2.47 21.58 0.51
C VAL A 196 2.05 20.32 -0.23
N GLY A 197 1.78 19.22 0.47
CA GLY A 197 1.31 17.96 -0.12
C GLY A 197 -0.06 18.12 -0.78
N VAL A 198 -1.04 18.63 -0.04
CA VAL A 198 -2.40 18.86 -0.56
C VAL A 198 -2.39 19.89 -1.69
N ALA A 199 -1.65 20.99 -1.57
CA ALA A 199 -1.52 21.98 -2.62
C ALA A 199 -0.91 21.39 -3.91
N GLY A 200 0.14 20.58 -3.79
CA GLY A 200 0.82 19.96 -4.93
C GLY A 200 -0.08 19.00 -5.71
N PHE A 201 -0.78 18.10 -5.04
CA PHE A 201 -1.72 17.18 -5.70
C PHE A 201 -2.98 17.88 -6.20
N THR A 202 -3.43 18.97 -5.54
CA THR A 202 -4.53 19.83 -6.05
C THR A 202 -4.13 20.52 -7.36
N ALA A 203 -2.89 21.01 -7.44
CA ALA A 203 -2.38 21.65 -8.65
C ALA A 203 -2.29 20.68 -9.84
N LEU A 204 -2.09 19.40 -9.58
CA LEU A 204 -2.16 18.32 -10.59
C LEU A 204 -3.59 17.97 -11.01
N THR A 205 -4.62 18.57 -10.40
CA THR A 205 -6.04 18.21 -10.59
C THR A 205 -6.34 16.72 -10.33
N ALA A 206 -5.57 16.09 -9.46
CA ALA A 206 -5.66 14.67 -9.19
C ALA A 206 -6.59 14.34 -8.00
N LEU A 207 -6.80 15.33 -7.09
CA LEU A 207 -7.62 15.15 -5.92
C LEU A 207 -9.10 15.41 -6.19
N SER A 208 -9.96 14.65 -5.51
CA SER A 208 -11.38 14.95 -5.41
C SER A 208 -11.59 16.26 -4.63
N THR A 209 -12.48 17.11 -5.14
CA THR A 209 -12.92 18.35 -4.50
C THR A 209 -14.33 18.24 -3.93
N VAL A 210 -14.82 17.01 -3.78
CA VAL A 210 -16.17 16.75 -3.23
C VAL A 210 -16.07 16.74 -1.72
N ASP A 211 -16.83 17.63 -1.07
CA ASP A 211 -16.85 17.84 0.39
C ASP A 211 -17.85 16.91 1.13
N ASP A 212 -18.20 15.79 0.51
CA ASP A 212 -19.06 14.78 1.10
C ASP A 212 -18.25 13.49 1.32
N PRO A 213 -17.99 13.09 2.56
CA PRO A 213 -17.21 11.88 2.87
C PRO A 213 -17.79 10.61 2.25
N GLU A 214 -19.09 10.55 1.98
CA GLU A 214 -19.74 9.39 1.36
C GLU A 214 -19.57 9.35 -0.18
N LYS A 215 -19.12 10.45 -0.79
CA LYS A 215 -19.03 10.62 -2.25
C LYS A 215 -17.66 11.05 -2.76
N CYS A 216 -16.71 11.32 -1.88
CA CYS A 216 -15.42 11.88 -2.27
C CYS A 216 -14.46 10.86 -2.91
N SER A 217 -14.62 9.55 -2.63
CA SER A 217 -13.78 8.49 -3.21
C SER A 217 -14.67 7.37 -3.78
N LEU A 218 -14.87 7.37 -5.11
CA LEU A 218 -15.78 6.47 -5.82
C LEU A 218 -15.04 5.71 -6.94
N PRO A 219 -14.12 4.76 -6.61
CA PRO A 219 -13.42 3.99 -7.63
C PRO A 219 -14.41 3.29 -8.59
N PHE A 220 -14.12 3.39 -9.89
CA PHE A 220 -14.88 2.81 -11.02
C PHE A 220 -16.30 3.35 -11.21
N ASP A 221 -16.82 4.19 -10.33
CA ASP A 221 -18.15 4.81 -10.48
C ASP A 221 -18.12 5.89 -11.57
N LYS A 222 -19.23 6.06 -12.26
CA LYS A 222 -19.40 7.10 -13.29
C LYS A 222 -19.19 8.52 -12.73
N ASN A 223 -19.51 8.73 -11.46
CA ASN A 223 -19.41 10.01 -10.75
C ASN A 223 -18.05 10.24 -10.05
N ARG A 224 -17.05 9.38 -10.29
CA ARG A 224 -15.71 9.54 -9.74
C ARG A 224 -15.11 10.89 -10.11
N SER A 225 -14.37 11.51 -9.20
CA SER A 225 -13.93 12.91 -9.35
C SER A 225 -12.45 13.16 -9.04
N GLY A 226 -11.70 12.12 -8.73
CA GLY A 226 -10.31 12.19 -8.27
C GLY A 226 -10.09 11.35 -7.03
N PHE A 227 -8.85 11.18 -6.60
CA PHE A 227 -8.58 10.43 -5.39
C PHE A 227 -8.66 11.29 -4.12
N VAL A 228 -8.93 10.67 -2.98
CA VAL A 228 -8.79 11.27 -1.66
C VAL A 228 -7.44 10.88 -1.10
N MET A 229 -6.62 11.87 -0.70
CA MET A 229 -5.33 11.61 -0.09
C MET A 229 -5.50 10.92 1.26
N GLY A 230 -4.80 9.80 1.44
CA GLY A 230 -4.74 9.07 2.71
C GLY A 230 -3.31 8.94 3.23
N GLU A 231 -3.19 8.42 4.44
CA GLU A 231 -1.92 8.16 5.09
C GLU A 231 -1.96 6.84 5.87
N GLY A 232 -0.81 6.29 6.19
CA GLY A 232 -0.71 5.06 6.95
C GLY A 232 0.51 4.22 6.61
N SER A 233 0.46 2.95 6.98
CA SER A 233 1.50 1.96 6.68
C SER A 233 0.92 0.57 6.62
N GLY A 234 1.46 -0.25 5.71
CA GLY A 234 1.29 -1.70 5.70
C GLY A 234 2.67 -2.36 5.71
N VAL A 235 2.87 -3.31 6.58
CA VAL A 235 4.11 -4.10 6.65
C VAL A 235 3.78 -5.58 6.77
N VAL A 236 4.47 -6.39 6.00
CA VAL A 236 4.37 -7.86 6.06
C VAL A 236 5.73 -8.47 6.38
N VAL A 237 5.71 -9.62 7.04
CA VAL A 237 6.88 -10.48 7.20
C VAL A 237 6.83 -11.53 6.08
N LEU A 238 7.77 -11.44 5.16
CA LEU A 238 8.05 -12.47 4.17
C LEU A 238 9.16 -13.37 4.68
N GLU A 239 9.00 -14.65 4.49
CA GLU A 239 9.91 -15.65 5.04
C GLU A 239 10.12 -16.80 4.07
N GLU A 240 11.32 -17.33 4.03
CA GLU A 240 11.63 -18.57 3.29
C GLU A 240 10.85 -19.73 3.91
N LEU A 241 10.21 -20.55 3.07
CA LEU A 241 9.28 -21.57 3.51
C LEU A 241 9.89 -22.58 4.50
N GLU A 242 11.09 -23.10 4.22
CA GLU A 242 11.71 -24.11 5.10
C GLU A 242 12.19 -23.48 6.41
N HIS A 243 12.61 -22.21 6.40
CA HIS A 243 12.91 -21.44 7.60
C HIS A 243 11.65 -21.29 8.47
N ALA A 244 10.52 -20.88 7.87
CA ALA A 244 9.23 -20.75 8.57
C ALA A 244 8.78 -22.08 9.20
N ARG A 245 8.90 -23.20 8.45
CA ARG A 245 8.54 -24.53 8.93
C ARG A 245 9.43 -24.99 10.08
N GLN A 246 10.75 -24.79 9.98
CA GLN A 246 11.70 -25.22 11.01
C GLN A 246 11.46 -24.54 12.37
N ARG A 247 11.05 -23.28 12.37
CA ARG A 247 10.70 -22.56 13.60
C ARG A 247 9.23 -22.70 14.03
N GLY A 248 8.40 -23.42 13.24
CA GLY A 248 6.98 -23.64 13.53
C GLY A 248 6.11 -22.40 13.35
N ALA A 249 6.45 -21.50 12.42
CA ALA A 249 5.67 -20.31 12.15
C ALA A 249 4.28 -20.64 11.61
N LYS A 250 3.28 -19.86 11.98
CA LYS A 250 1.98 -19.85 11.29
C LYS A 250 2.17 -19.20 9.92
N ILE A 251 1.88 -19.94 8.85
CA ILE A 251 1.90 -19.41 7.49
C ILE A 251 0.48 -18.91 7.17
N LEU A 252 0.38 -17.67 6.68
CA LEU A 252 -0.88 -17.01 6.34
C LEU A 252 -1.21 -17.17 4.86
N ALA A 253 -0.20 -17.01 4.00
CA ALA A 253 -0.33 -17.13 2.54
C ALA A 253 1.05 -17.38 1.93
N GLU A 254 1.10 -17.68 0.62
CA GLU A 254 2.34 -17.77 -0.15
C GLU A 254 2.37 -16.69 -1.24
N VAL A 255 3.49 -16.00 -1.37
CA VAL A 255 3.74 -15.12 -2.53
C VAL A 255 4.26 -15.98 -3.66
N VAL A 256 3.54 -16.02 -4.77
CA VAL A 256 3.84 -16.94 -5.87
C VAL A 256 4.26 -16.25 -7.16
N GLY A 257 3.97 -14.94 -7.31
CA GLY A 257 4.35 -14.20 -8.50
C GLY A 257 4.46 -12.71 -8.28
N TYR A 258 5.39 -12.08 -9.01
CA TYR A 258 5.60 -10.63 -9.00
C TYR A 258 5.97 -10.16 -10.40
N GLY A 259 5.22 -9.20 -10.92
CA GLY A 259 5.47 -8.54 -12.19
C GLY A 259 5.68 -7.05 -12.00
N ALA A 260 6.70 -6.51 -12.67
CA ALA A 260 7.02 -5.09 -12.67
C ALA A 260 7.30 -4.62 -14.10
N THR A 261 6.72 -3.48 -14.48
CA THR A 261 6.90 -2.88 -15.81
C THR A 261 6.92 -1.35 -15.73
N SER A 262 7.23 -0.71 -16.83
CA SER A 262 7.08 0.73 -17.01
C SER A 262 6.28 1.02 -18.27
N ASP A 263 5.37 1.99 -18.20
CA ASP A 263 4.60 2.47 -19.36
C ASP A 263 5.47 3.19 -20.38
N ALA A 264 6.55 3.85 -19.93
CA ALA A 264 7.40 4.71 -20.76
C ALA A 264 6.59 5.70 -21.65
N TYR A 265 5.52 6.26 -21.07
CA TYR A 265 4.54 7.04 -21.81
C TYR A 265 4.43 8.49 -21.33
N HIS A 266 4.05 8.72 -20.06
CA HIS A 266 3.82 10.06 -19.52
C HIS A 266 4.18 10.11 -18.02
N ILE A 267 4.51 11.32 -17.50
CA ILE A 267 4.96 11.48 -16.11
C ILE A 267 3.86 11.22 -15.07
N THR A 268 2.58 11.43 -15.40
CA THR A 268 1.46 11.28 -14.45
C THR A 268 0.28 10.44 -14.97
N SER A 269 0.14 10.28 -16.30
CA SER A 269 -0.95 9.50 -16.90
C SER A 269 -0.48 8.08 -17.22
N PRO A 270 -1.26 7.04 -16.89
CA PRO A 270 -1.00 5.69 -17.39
C PRO A 270 -1.11 5.64 -18.92
N ALA A 271 -0.52 4.62 -19.54
CA ALA A 271 -0.70 4.36 -20.97
C ALA A 271 -2.17 4.04 -21.29
N GLU A 272 -2.76 4.75 -22.27
CA GLU A 272 -4.18 4.66 -22.60
C GLU A 272 -4.65 3.25 -23.00
N ASP A 273 -3.74 2.46 -23.57
CA ASP A 273 -4.02 1.09 -24.00
C ASP A 273 -3.84 0.05 -22.87
N GLY A 274 -3.43 0.47 -21.68
CA GLY A 274 -3.22 -0.37 -20.49
C GLY A 274 -2.13 -1.43 -20.65
N SER A 275 -1.26 -1.32 -21.66
CA SER A 275 -0.30 -2.39 -21.99
C SER A 275 0.72 -2.66 -20.89
N GLY A 276 1.20 -1.62 -20.19
CA GLY A 276 2.16 -1.75 -19.10
C GLY A 276 1.57 -2.52 -17.91
N ALA A 277 0.38 -2.12 -17.46
CA ALA A 277 -0.32 -2.79 -16.37
C ALA A 277 -0.72 -4.23 -16.73
N ALA A 278 -1.21 -4.47 -17.97
CA ALA A 278 -1.52 -5.81 -18.47
C ALA A 278 -0.28 -6.71 -18.43
N LYS A 279 0.88 -6.20 -18.86
CA LYS A 279 2.13 -6.98 -18.85
C LYS A 279 2.65 -7.24 -17.45
N ALA A 280 2.47 -6.31 -16.49
CA ALA A 280 2.83 -6.56 -15.10
C ALA A 280 2.00 -7.72 -14.50
N MET A 281 0.69 -7.74 -14.74
CA MET A 281 -0.19 -8.85 -14.33
C MET A 281 0.21 -10.17 -15.01
N GLU A 282 0.47 -10.14 -16.32
CA GLU A 282 0.90 -11.32 -17.07
C GLU A 282 2.20 -11.93 -16.50
N LEU A 283 3.21 -11.08 -16.22
CA LEU A 283 4.48 -11.53 -15.64
C LEU A 283 4.29 -12.18 -14.26
N ALA A 284 3.40 -11.66 -13.42
CA ALA A 284 3.11 -12.27 -12.13
C ALA A 284 2.46 -13.65 -12.28
N LEU A 285 1.52 -13.82 -13.22
CA LEU A 285 0.88 -15.11 -13.52
C LEU A 285 1.88 -16.10 -14.14
N GLU A 286 2.71 -15.66 -15.11
CA GLU A 286 3.74 -16.48 -15.74
C GLU A 286 4.73 -17.04 -14.72
N GLU A 287 5.19 -16.21 -13.79
CA GLU A 287 6.10 -16.65 -12.73
C GLU A 287 5.47 -17.70 -11.82
N ALA A 288 4.21 -17.51 -11.46
CA ALA A 288 3.46 -18.44 -10.62
C ALA A 288 3.07 -19.73 -11.35
N GLY A 289 3.15 -19.75 -12.68
CA GLY A 289 2.63 -20.85 -13.49
C GLY A 289 1.11 -20.98 -13.46
N VAL A 290 0.40 -19.87 -13.15
CA VAL A 290 -1.05 -19.81 -13.03
C VAL A 290 -1.67 -19.37 -14.36
N LYS A 291 -2.68 -20.09 -14.81
CA LYS A 291 -3.41 -19.74 -16.02
C LYS A 291 -4.35 -18.55 -15.75
N LYS A 292 -4.65 -17.78 -16.77
CA LYS A 292 -5.52 -16.60 -16.66
C LYS A 292 -6.90 -16.96 -16.12
N GLU A 293 -7.42 -18.11 -16.49
CA GLU A 293 -8.73 -18.63 -16.10
C GLU A 293 -8.80 -19.10 -14.63
N GLU A 294 -7.66 -19.27 -13.98
CA GLU A 294 -7.58 -19.66 -12.56
C GLU A 294 -7.64 -18.43 -11.62
N LEU A 295 -7.43 -17.21 -12.14
CA LEU A 295 -7.52 -15.99 -11.35
C LEU A 295 -8.95 -15.44 -11.39
N MET A 296 -9.60 -15.38 -10.22
CA MET A 296 -10.97 -14.92 -10.08
C MET A 296 -11.09 -13.54 -9.42
N TYR A 297 -9.99 -13.00 -8.88
CA TYR A 297 -10.04 -11.78 -8.10
C TYR A 297 -8.81 -10.88 -8.30
N ILE A 298 -9.09 -9.58 -8.45
CA ILE A 298 -8.08 -8.52 -8.50
C ILE A 298 -8.44 -7.40 -7.50
N ASN A 299 -7.54 -7.12 -6.56
CA ASN A 299 -7.53 -5.86 -5.83
C ASN A 299 -6.84 -4.82 -6.71
N ALA A 300 -7.64 -3.95 -7.29
CA ALA A 300 -7.19 -2.99 -8.29
C ALA A 300 -6.50 -1.77 -7.66
N HIS A 301 -5.71 -1.09 -8.46
CA HIS A 301 -5.21 0.22 -8.08
C HIS A 301 -6.35 1.21 -7.84
N GLY A 302 -7.35 1.27 -8.71
CA GLY A 302 -8.68 1.86 -8.52
C GLY A 302 -8.68 3.15 -7.70
N THR A 303 -8.17 4.25 -8.25
CA THR A 303 -7.94 5.50 -7.51
C THR A 303 -9.14 6.45 -7.47
N ALA A 304 -10.22 6.15 -8.19
CA ALA A 304 -11.33 7.07 -8.46
C ALA A 304 -10.94 8.26 -9.38
N THR A 305 -9.78 8.19 -10.04
CA THR A 305 -9.43 9.16 -11.09
C THR A 305 -9.96 8.70 -12.45
N HIS A 306 -10.27 9.67 -13.30
CA HIS A 306 -10.94 9.39 -14.59
C HIS A 306 -10.12 8.43 -15.46
N HIS A 307 -8.84 8.72 -15.64
CA HIS A 307 -7.96 7.95 -16.53
C HIS A 307 -7.48 6.63 -15.91
N ASN A 308 -7.11 6.63 -14.64
CA ASN A 308 -6.58 5.41 -14.03
C ASN A 308 -7.59 4.27 -14.09
N ASP A 309 -8.82 4.50 -13.62
CA ASP A 309 -9.83 3.45 -13.50
C ASP A 309 -10.23 2.90 -14.88
N LEU A 310 -10.35 3.81 -15.88
CA LEU A 310 -10.63 3.43 -17.25
C LEU A 310 -9.48 2.60 -17.88
N PHE A 311 -8.23 3.04 -17.70
CA PHE A 311 -7.09 2.37 -18.34
C PHE A 311 -6.72 1.07 -17.63
N GLU A 312 -6.92 0.98 -16.32
CA GLU A 312 -6.79 -0.28 -15.58
C GLU A 312 -7.87 -1.29 -16.01
N THR A 313 -9.12 -0.85 -16.21
CA THR A 313 -10.18 -1.67 -16.81
C THR A 313 -9.78 -2.22 -18.17
N ARG A 314 -9.22 -1.36 -19.03
CA ARG A 314 -8.70 -1.78 -20.35
C ARG A 314 -7.55 -2.78 -20.24
N ALA A 315 -6.65 -2.59 -19.28
CA ALA A 315 -5.54 -3.51 -19.02
C ALA A 315 -6.05 -4.91 -18.62
N ILE A 316 -7.02 -4.98 -17.71
CA ILE A 316 -7.66 -6.22 -17.29
C ILE A 316 -8.34 -6.92 -18.48
N LYS A 317 -9.16 -6.20 -19.24
CA LYS A 317 -9.80 -6.75 -20.45
C LYS A 317 -8.78 -7.22 -21.49
N LYS A 318 -7.69 -6.47 -21.68
CA LYS A 318 -6.62 -6.80 -22.64
C LYS A 318 -5.93 -8.12 -22.29
N LEU A 319 -5.69 -8.36 -20.99
CA LEU A 319 -5.02 -9.59 -20.55
C LEU A 319 -5.97 -10.78 -20.50
N PHE A 320 -7.16 -10.63 -19.91
CA PHE A 320 -8.05 -11.73 -19.59
C PHE A 320 -9.13 -12.01 -20.65
N GLY A 321 -9.35 -11.07 -21.59
CA GLY A 321 -10.39 -11.23 -22.62
C GLY A 321 -11.78 -11.43 -22.00
N GLU A 322 -12.53 -12.42 -22.50
CA GLU A 322 -13.89 -12.73 -21.99
C GLU A 322 -13.89 -13.15 -20.50
N HIS A 323 -12.81 -13.77 -20.02
CA HIS A 323 -12.69 -14.17 -18.61
C HIS A 323 -12.73 -12.96 -17.64
N ALA A 324 -12.35 -11.75 -18.11
CA ALA A 324 -12.43 -10.53 -17.31
C ALA A 324 -13.83 -10.26 -16.73
N TYR A 325 -14.88 -10.69 -17.43
CA TYR A 325 -16.27 -10.50 -17.01
C TYR A 325 -16.75 -11.51 -15.94
N GLU A 326 -16.01 -12.58 -15.73
CA GLU A 326 -16.26 -13.58 -14.69
C GLU A 326 -15.56 -13.20 -13.38
N MET A 327 -14.51 -12.39 -13.46
CA MET A 327 -13.66 -11.99 -12.33
C MET A 327 -14.36 -10.93 -11.46
N LYS A 328 -13.95 -10.85 -10.19
CA LYS A 328 -14.26 -9.76 -9.29
C LYS A 328 -13.10 -8.79 -9.22
N VAL A 329 -13.41 -7.52 -9.27
CA VAL A 329 -12.45 -6.41 -9.14
C VAL A 329 -12.96 -5.49 -8.05
N ASN A 330 -12.12 -5.06 -7.13
CA ASN A 330 -12.50 -4.06 -6.15
C ASN A 330 -11.39 -3.04 -5.91
N SER A 331 -11.67 -2.02 -5.11
CA SER A 331 -10.66 -1.07 -4.64
C SER A 331 -10.83 -0.78 -3.16
N THR A 332 -9.82 -1.10 -2.37
CA THR A 332 -9.72 -0.77 -0.95
C THR A 332 -9.69 0.74 -0.72
N LYS A 333 -9.24 1.52 -1.72
CA LYS A 333 -9.22 2.99 -1.67
C LYS A 333 -10.60 3.63 -1.55
N SER A 334 -11.66 2.89 -1.86
CA SER A 334 -13.04 3.31 -1.62
C SER A 334 -13.35 3.57 -0.15
N MET A 335 -12.52 3.05 0.77
CA MET A 335 -12.68 3.18 2.22
C MET A 335 -11.54 3.92 2.91
N VAL A 336 -10.30 3.67 2.48
CA VAL A 336 -9.10 4.23 3.14
C VAL A 336 -8.49 5.42 2.40
N GLY A 337 -9.00 5.75 1.21
CA GLY A 337 -8.36 6.72 0.32
C GLY A 337 -7.07 6.18 -0.30
N HIS A 338 -6.33 7.04 -0.95
CA HIS A 338 -5.07 6.70 -1.58
C HIS A 338 -3.90 6.97 -0.63
N LEU A 339 -3.34 5.91 -0.03
CA LEU A 339 -2.24 6.00 0.93
C LEU A 339 -0.87 6.18 0.25
N LEU A 340 -0.82 6.57 -1.03
CA LEU A 340 0.39 6.82 -1.81
C LEU A 340 1.38 5.64 -1.69
N GLY A 341 2.57 5.87 -1.13
CA GLY A 341 3.59 4.82 -0.97
C GLY A 341 3.19 3.65 -0.08
N ALA A 342 2.20 3.83 0.81
CA ALA A 342 1.67 2.77 1.66
C ALA A 342 0.57 1.93 0.98
N ALA A 343 -0.07 2.46 -0.08
CA ALA A 343 -1.29 1.89 -0.64
C ALA A 343 -1.15 0.40 -1.00
N GLY A 344 -0.17 0.05 -1.83
CA GLY A 344 0.00 -1.33 -2.28
C GLY A 344 0.31 -2.33 -1.17
N ALA A 345 0.91 -1.89 -0.07
CA ALA A 345 1.18 -2.77 1.06
C ALA A 345 -0.10 -3.06 1.89
N VAL A 346 -0.95 -2.06 2.09
CA VAL A 346 -2.26 -2.24 2.74
C VAL A 346 -3.18 -3.09 1.86
N GLU A 347 -3.15 -2.90 0.55
CA GLU A 347 -3.91 -3.69 -0.43
C GLU A 347 -3.43 -5.14 -0.51
N PHE A 348 -2.13 -5.38 -0.40
CA PHE A 348 -1.59 -6.74 -0.28
C PHE A 348 -2.09 -7.44 1.00
N ILE A 349 -2.08 -6.75 2.14
CA ILE A 349 -2.64 -7.25 3.41
C ILE A 349 -4.14 -7.57 3.22
N THR A 350 -4.87 -6.73 2.51
CA THR A 350 -6.28 -6.97 2.17
C THR A 350 -6.44 -8.27 1.37
N CYS A 351 -5.64 -8.50 0.33
CA CYS A 351 -5.66 -9.74 -0.45
C CYS A 351 -5.42 -11.00 0.42
N VAL A 352 -4.47 -10.93 1.35
CA VAL A 352 -4.21 -12.04 2.28
C VAL A 352 -5.42 -12.29 3.17
N LYS A 353 -6.05 -11.24 3.69
CA LYS A 353 -7.24 -11.36 4.55
C LYS A 353 -8.47 -11.88 3.79
N GLU A 354 -8.65 -11.49 2.54
CA GLU A 354 -9.72 -11.97 1.68
C GLU A 354 -9.58 -13.48 1.40
N ILE A 355 -8.35 -13.94 1.17
CA ILE A 355 -8.06 -15.37 1.02
C ILE A 355 -8.31 -16.14 2.33
N GLU A 356 -7.84 -15.60 3.49
CA GLU A 356 -8.03 -16.25 4.79
C GLU A 356 -9.52 -16.40 5.15
N ASP A 357 -10.29 -15.33 4.99
CA ASP A 357 -11.71 -15.30 5.41
C ASP A 357 -12.67 -15.83 4.33
N GLY A 358 -12.21 -16.01 3.07
CA GLY A 358 -13.09 -16.39 1.95
C GLY A 358 -14.15 -15.30 1.66
N PHE A 359 -13.75 -14.03 1.78
CA PHE A 359 -14.66 -12.90 1.62
C PHE A 359 -14.00 -11.78 0.82
N ILE A 360 -14.59 -11.39 -0.30
CA ILE A 360 -14.16 -10.24 -1.13
C ILE A 360 -14.96 -9.00 -0.71
N HIS A 361 -14.27 -7.95 -0.27
CA HIS A 361 -14.92 -6.71 0.15
C HIS A 361 -15.54 -5.93 -1.01
N ALA A 362 -16.58 -5.17 -0.73
CA ALA A 362 -17.21 -4.29 -1.71
C ALA A 362 -16.31 -3.07 -2.04
N THR A 363 -16.42 -2.56 -3.25
CA THR A 363 -16.01 -1.20 -3.57
C THR A 363 -17.07 -0.25 -2.98
N ALA A 364 -16.77 0.33 -1.83
CA ALA A 364 -17.71 1.19 -1.11
C ALA A 364 -18.11 2.40 -1.97
N GLY A 365 -19.38 2.77 -1.96
CA GLY A 365 -19.89 3.90 -2.73
C GLY A 365 -20.09 3.65 -4.24
N TYR A 366 -19.69 2.50 -4.78
CA TYR A 366 -19.96 2.14 -6.17
C TYR A 366 -21.45 1.90 -6.39
N THR A 367 -22.13 2.80 -7.11
CA THR A 367 -23.58 2.78 -7.33
C THR A 367 -23.99 3.04 -8.75
N THR A 368 -23.21 3.77 -9.51
CA THR A 368 -23.54 4.21 -10.87
C THR A 368 -22.53 3.63 -11.88
N PRO A 369 -22.92 2.59 -12.63
CA PRO A 369 -22.05 1.99 -13.65
C PRO A 369 -21.67 3.00 -14.75
N ASP A 370 -20.45 2.86 -15.24
CA ASP A 370 -19.93 3.58 -16.39
C ASP A 370 -19.85 2.62 -17.58
N GLU A 371 -20.36 3.01 -18.75
CA GLU A 371 -20.44 2.14 -19.93
C GLU A 371 -19.06 1.70 -20.45
N GLU A 372 -18.00 2.47 -20.19
CA GLU A 372 -16.63 2.11 -20.57
C GLU A 372 -15.94 1.19 -19.55
N MET A 373 -16.52 1.06 -18.35
CA MET A 373 -16.02 0.25 -17.23
C MET A 373 -17.11 -0.73 -16.79
N ASP A 374 -17.25 -1.83 -17.50
CA ASP A 374 -18.36 -2.78 -17.42
C ASP A 374 -17.98 -4.12 -16.75
N LEU A 375 -16.90 -4.15 -15.97
CA LEU A 375 -16.50 -5.32 -15.17
C LEU A 375 -17.30 -5.43 -13.85
N ASN A 376 -17.13 -6.52 -13.14
CA ASN A 376 -17.75 -6.70 -11.83
C ASN A 376 -16.89 -6.04 -10.73
N TYR A 377 -17.22 -4.80 -10.36
CA TYR A 377 -16.51 -4.01 -9.34
C TYR A 377 -17.01 -4.25 -7.90
N VAL A 378 -17.62 -5.38 -7.64
CA VAL A 378 -18.11 -5.80 -6.33
C VAL A 378 -18.94 -4.72 -5.64
N ALA A 379 -20.17 -4.54 -6.11
CA ALA A 379 -21.14 -3.63 -5.50
C ALA A 379 -21.73 -4.20 -4.19
N GLY A 380 -22.40 -3.36 -3.42
CA GLY A 380 -23.20 -3.80 -2.27
C GLY A 380 -22.39 -4.11 -1.02
N ASP A 381 -22.50 -5.34 -0.50
CA ASP A 381 -21.94 -5.72 0.80
C ASP A 381 -20.67 -6.59 0.72
N GLY A 382 -20.16 -6.83 -0.48
CA GLY A 382 -19.09 -7.80 -0.72
C GLY A 382 -19.63 -9.18 -1.07
N VAL A 383 -18.76 -10.16 -1.26
CA VAL A 383 -19.10 -11.51 -1.72
C VAL A 383 -18.31 -12.55 -0.95
N GLU A 384 -19.00 -13.58 -0.43
CA GLU A 384 -18.33 -14.78 0.08
C GLU A 384 -17.83 -15.62 -1.09
N GLU A 385 -16.54 -15.85 -1.16
CA GLU A 385 -15.90 -16.63 -2.20
C GLU A 385 -14.58 -17.24 -1.73
N ASN A 386 -14.41 -18.54 -1.94
CA ASN A 386 -13.18 -19.22 -1.61
C ASN A 386 -12.14 -19.00 -2.70
N LEU A 387 -11.23 -18.09 -2.48
CA LEU A 387 -10.17 -17.72 -3.40
C LEU A 387 -8.95 -18.61 -3.23
N GLU A 388 -8.44 -19.17 -4.33
CA GLU A 388 -7.12 -19.82 -4.39
C GLU A 388 -6.01 -18.78 -4.57
N TYR A 389 -6.28 -17.74 -5.37
CA TYR A 389 -5.35 -16.68 -5.71
C TYR A 389 -6.00 -15.31 -5.58
N ALA A 390 -5.21 -14.32 -5.17
CA ALA A 390 -5.56 -12.90 -5.25
C ALA A 390 -4.40 -12.11 -5.88
N LEU A 391 -4.71 -11.23 -6.82
CA LEU A 391 -3.75 -10.35 -7.47
C LEU A 391 -3.95 -8.92 -6.97
N SER A 392 -2.90 -8.26 -6.52
CA SER A 392 -2.91 -6.83 -6.17
C SER A 392 -2.14 -6.03 -7.21
N ASN A 393 -2.77 -4.99 -7.74
CA ASN A 393 -2.19 -4.05 -8.71
C ASN A 393 -1.85 -2.71 -8.08
N SER A 394 -0.71 -2.16 -8.45
CA SER A 394 -0.37 -0.76 -8.16
C SER A 394 0.19 -0.07 -9.38
N LEU A 395 -0.34 1.11 -9.68
CA LEU A 395 0.07 1.95 -10.79
C LEU A 395 0.57 3.28 -10.23
N GLY A 396 1.79 3.70 -10.57
CA GLY A 396 2.43 4.89 -10.00
C GLY A 396 2.78 5.95 -11.04
N PHE A 397 2.79 7.19 -10.63
CA PHE A 397 3.36 8.27 -11.43
C PHE A 397 4.77 7.92 -11.91
N GLY A 398 5.11 8.31 -13.13
CA GLY A 398 6.31 7.86 -13.82
C GLY A 398 6.07 6.59 -14.67
N GLY A 399 4.84 6.06 -14.67
CA GLY A 399 4.47 4.85 -15.41
C GLY A 399 4.92 3.55 -14.73
N HIS A 400 5.12 3.57 -13.42
CA HIS A 400 5.48 2.38 -12.65
C HIS A 400 4.28 1.47 -12.44
N ASN A 401 4.36 0.23 -12.92
CA ASN A 401 3.33 -0.79 -12.74
C ASN A 401 3.90 -1.96 -11.94
N ALA A 402 3.18 -2.39 -10.93
CA ALA A 402 3.51 -3.56 -10.13
C ALA A 402 2.27 -4.42 -9.89
N SER A 403 2.41 -5.72 -10.08
CA SER A 403 1.39 -6.72 -9.78
C SER A 403 2.01 -7.82 -8.92
N ILE A 404 1.37 -8.15 -7.82
CA ILE A 404 1.84 -9.22 -6.93
C ILE A 404 0.72 -10.24 -6.71
N LEU A 405 1.05 -11.52 -6.87
CA LEU A 405 0.13 -12.63 -6.77
C LEU A 405 0.37 -13.40 -5.47
N VAL A 406 -0.67 -13.51 -4.68
CA VAL A 406 -0.67 -14.29 -3.44
C VAL A 406 -1.58 -15.50 -3.59
N LYS A 407 -1.14 -16.62 -3.04
CA LYS A 407 -1.83 -17.90 -3.04
C LYS A 407 -2.28 -18.28 -1.65
N LYS A 408 -3.46 -18.90 -1.55
CA LYS A 408 -3.94 -19.54 -0.33
C LYS A 408 -2.94 -20.57 0.17
N TRP A 409 -2.68 -20.54 1.47
CA TRP A 409 -1.88 -21.58 2.09
C TRP A 409 -2.77 -22.74 2.51
N ASP A 410 -2.53 -23.90 1.90
CA ASP A 410 -3.16 -25.16 2.28
C ASP A 410 -2.24 -25.90 3.25
N ILE A 411 -2.78 -26.30 4.40
CA ILE A 411 -2.07 -27.01 5.47
C ILE A 411 -1.76 -28.45 5.02
#